data_fbc84b487574e1a93972dd89167fad44
#
_entry.id   fbc84b487574e1a93972dd89167fad44
#
_cell.length_a   1.000
_cell.length_b   1.000
_cell.length_c   1.000
_cell.angle_alpha   90.00
_cell.angle_beta   90.00
_cell.angle_gamma   90.00
#
_symmetry.space_group_name_H-M   'P 1'
#
loop_
_entity.id
_entity.type
_entity.pdbx_description
1 polymer ?
#
loop_
_entity_poly.entity_id
_entity_poly.type
_entity_poly.pdbx_seq_one_letter_code
_entity_poly.pdbx_strand_id
1 'polypeptide(L)'
;MKHWLLFILVISWFCFPLSGQQTNRPDWVKQHPVSGLSYIGIGMAEISEGDYQQKAKQNALSDLVSEIQVVIAANSLLNTLEDDGNVKQTFAESIRIEARAEIENFRLVDSWQGDNEYWVYYELNKDDYAALVEARRQKAIRNGFDFWYKGHITLQQGDLMTAIELFSNGMEAIRPVLNQELFCSYEGKTINLATELYAALAGVFDGITIVLNPATVSATPFQGIREPIAIGVYRNGNPLRNIRLKAEFVSGSGDLSSMSPTDESGVAALYVRNITSKQAQQEIGISLIDDVFSLFRKGSYAALFKQMLSSLPGATLTVNTAQTQTSAYVRSAQSDIEAVERTVKSLLNNHFFNVVASPSEADIIVTLDNKCRKGNTVPGELYNFIEFFSTLGIKIENNRTGQILLNYSINDERTLVPENKSASQGKNMAARELIKRLNREFARELKKITFDRTGKIPERQ
;
A
#
# COMPACT_ATOMS: atom_id res chain seq x y z
N MET A 1 86.30 37.00 -13.11
CA MET A 1 86.09 38.14 -14.03
C MET A 1 84.81 37.86 -14.80
N LYS A 2 83.95 38.81 -14.75
CA LYS A 2 82.53 38.75 -15.12
C LYS A 2 82.31 38.74 -16.60
N HIS A 3 81.46 37.87 -17.12
CA HIS A 3 80.83 38.09 -18.40
C HIS A 3 79.30 37.97 -18.22
N TRP A 4 78.66 39.08 -18.47
CA TRP A 4 77.24 39.30 -18.57
C TRP A 4 76.78 39.00 -19.97
N LEU A 5 75.89 38.06 -20.16
CA LEU A 5 75.22 37.82 -21.43
C LEU A 5 73.77 38.27 -21.35
N LEU A 6 73.44 39.27 -22.14
CA LEU A 6 72.12 39.81 -22.37
C LEU A 6 71.30 38.77 -23.15
N PHE A 7 70.20 38.34 -22.62
CA PHE A 7 69.19 37.54 -23.35
C PHE A 7 68.10 38.48 -23.84
N ILE A 8 68.04 38.69 -25.13
CA ILE A 8 66.97 39.45 -25.81
C ILE A 8 65.79 38.50 -26.01
N LEU A 9 64.68 38.72 -25.31
CA LEU A 9 63.42 37.96 -25.43
C LEU A 9 62.60 38.59 -26.58
N VAL A 10 62.60 37.93 -27.72
CA VAL A 10 61.73 38.28 -28.86
C VAL A 10 60.34 37.70 -28.56
N ILE A 11 59.42 38.57 -28.12
CA ILE A 11 57.99 38.19 -27.98
C ILE A 11 57.39 38.22 -29.38
N SER A 12 57.29 37.08 -30.01
CA SER A 12 56.53 36.84 -31.20
C SER A 12 55.04 36.82 -30.85
N TRP A 13 54.32 37.90 -31.17
CA TRP A 13 52.88 37.99 -31.01
C TRP A 13 52.21 37.16 -32.11
N PHE A 14 51.93 35.88 -31.81
CA PHE A 14 51.10 35.05 -32.63
C PHE A 14 49.64 35.57 -32.47
N CYS A 15 49.19 36.43 -33.38
CA CYS A 15 47.77 36.61 -33.64
C CYS A 15 47.20 35.32 -34.22
N PHE A 16 46.61 34.47 -33.37
CA PHE A 16 45.67 33.47 -33.85
C PHE A 16 44.43 34.20 -34.34
N PRO A 17 44.02 34.03 -35.60
CA PRO A 17 42.70 34.45 -36.00
C PRO A 17 41.71 33.66 -35.16
N LEU A 18 40.92 34.33 -34.33
CA LEU A 18 39.68 33.77 -33.83
C LEU A 18 38.78 33.61 -35.09
N SER A 19 38.88 32.45 -35.73
CA SER A 19 37.88 32.01 -36.68
C SER A 19 36.63 31.83 -35.85
N GLY A 20 35.76 32.82 -35.88
CA GLY A 20 34.37 32.62 -35.49
C GLY A 20 33.87 31.47 -36.35
N GLN A 21 33.75 30.28 -35.74
CA GLN A 21 32.97 29.20 -36.31
C GLN A 21 31.56 29.78 -36.48
N GLN A 22 31.24 30.22 -37.67
CA GLN A 22 29.85 30.22 -38.10
C GLN A 22 29.42 28.77 -38.05
N THR A 23 28.81 28.40 -36.93
CA THR A 23 28.25 27.06 -36.70
C THR A 23 27.08 26.91 -37.66
N ASN A 24 27.40 26.48 -38.90
CA ASN A 24 26.37 26.15 -39.84
C ASN A 24 25.50 25.07 -39.22
N ARG A 25 24.21 25.36 -39.05
CA ARG A 25 23.23 24.46 -38.45
C ARG A 25 23.28 23.12 -39.20
N PRO A 26 23.62 22.00 -38.55
CA PRO A 26 23.75 20.71 -39.21
C PRO A 26 22.47 20.27 -39.89
N ASP A 27 22.57 19.46 -40.91
CA ASP A 27 21.40 19.03 -41.68
C ASP A 27 20.44 18.19 -40.87
N TRP A 28 20.94 17.42 -39.91
CA TRP A 28 20.12 16.63 -38.99
C TRP A 28 19.31 17.47 -37.99
N VAL A 29 19.68 18.74 -37.79
CA VAL A 29 18.88 19.73 -37.04
C VAL A 29 17.78 20.32 -37.89
N LYS A 30 18.02 20.47 -39.21
CA LYS A 30 17.05 21.03 -40.15
C LYS A 30 16.00 20.03 -40.59
N GLN A 31 16.40 18.78 -40.74
CA GLN A 31 15.53 17.70 -41.17
C GLN A 31 15.90 16.42 -40.42
N HIS A 32 14.88 15.77 -39.80
CA HIS A 32 15.06 14.52 -39.08
C HIS A 32 15.63 13.44 -40.01
N PRO A 33 16.82 12.86 -39.70
CA PRO A 33 17.39 11.81 -40.53
C PRO A 33 16.51 10.55 -40.51
N VAL A 34 16.59 9.77 -41.58
CA VAL A 34 15.93 8.45 -41.67
C VAL A 34 16.99 7.42 -41.98
N SER A 35 17.00 6.32 -41.21
CA SER A 35 17.95 5.21 -41.39
C SER A 35 17.22 3.87 -41.46
N GLY A 36 17.63 3.02 -42.42
CA GLY A 36 17.20 1.63 -42.48
C GLY A 36 17.83 0.75 -41.39
N LEU A 37 19.01 1.16 -40.86
CA LEU A 37 19.84 0.35 -39.95
C LEU A 37 19.76 0.79 -38.50
N SER A 38 19.30 2.01 -38.23
CA SER A 38 19.23 2.55 -36.86
C SER A 38 17.89 3.22 -36.62
N TYR A 39 17.44 3.19 -35.36
CA TYR A 39 16.44 4.10 -34.82
C TYR A 39 17.15 5.42 -34.47
N ILE A 40 16.50 6.54 -34.71
CA ILE A 40 17.08 7.87 -34.54
C ILE A 40 16.25 8.67 -33.56
N GLY A 41 16.91 9.37 -32.66
CA GLY A 41 16.27 10.31 -31.75
C GLY A 41 16.95 11.68 -31.79
N ILE A 42 16.17 12.70 -32.11
CA ILE A 42 16.60 14.08 -32.09
C ILE A 42 15.89 14.82 -30.97
N GLY A 43 16.66 15.52 -30.16
CA GLY A 43 16.10 16.30 -29.05
C GLY A 43 16.71 17.69 -28.96
N MET A 44 15.88 18.64 -28.55
CA MET A 44 16.25 20.04 -28.38
C MET A 44 15.80 20.50 -26.98
N ALA A 45 16.57 21.42 -26.40
CA ALA A 45 16.15 22.22 -25.26
C ALA A 45 16.70 23.65 -25.39
N GLU A 46 16.00 24.61 -24.79
CA GLU A 46 16.46 25.99 -24.71
C GLU A 46 17.58 26.11 -23.65
N ILE A 47 18.66 26.85 -24.02
CA ILE A 47 19.82 27.04 -23.10
C ILE A 47 19.42 27.84 -21.85
N SER A 48 18.36 28.63 -21.92
CA SER A 48 17.77 29.32 -20.76
C SER A 48 17.23 28.39 -19.67
N GLU A 49 16.96 27.14 -19.99
CA GLU A 49 16.52 26.13 -19.03
C GLU A 49 17.72 25.54 -18.28
N GLY A 50 17.73 25.57 -16.94
CA GLY A 50 18.89 25.25 -16.11
C GLY A 50 19.61 23.92 -16.44
N ASP A 51 18.88 22.86 -16.85
CA ASP A 51 19.41 21.54 -17.19
C ASP A 51 19.20 21.20 -18.67
N TYR A 52 19.43 22.17 -19.58
CA TYR A 52 19.12 22.03 -20.99
C TYR A 52 19.72 20.79 -21.68
N GLN A 53 20.98 20.41 -21.32
CA GLN A 53 21.62 19.22 -21.89
C GLN A 53 20.88 17.94 -21.52
N GLN A 54 20.45 17.80 -20.27
CA GLN A 54 19.68 16.66 -19.79
C GLN A 54 18.29 16.62 -20.43
N LYS A 55 17.64 17.78 -20.58
CA LYS A 55 16.35 17.91 -21.25
C LYS A 55 16.42 17.55 -22.72
N ALA A 56 17.41 18.07 -23.45
CA ALA A 56 17.65 17.71 -24.85
C ALA A 56 17.85 16.20 -25.01
N LYS A 57 18.64 15.58 -24.13
CA LYS A 57 18.81 14.11 -24.10
C LYS A 57 17.48 13.39 -23.86
N GLN A 58 16.68 13.80 -22.88
CA GLN A 58 15.38 13.18 -22.60
C GLN A 58 14.43 13.29 -23.79
N ASN A 59 14.40 14.45 -24.45
CA ASN A 59 13.60 14.67 -25.64
C ASN A 59 14.05 13.79 -26.82
N ALA A 60 15.38 13.66 -27.03
CA ALA A 60 15.92 12.77 -28.04
C ALA A 60 15.61 11.29 -27.79
N LEU A 61 15.71 10.85 -26.52
CA LEU A 61 15.34 9.48 -26.17
C LEU A 61 13.86 9.21 -26.32
N SER A 62 13.00 10.17 -25.98
CA SER A 62 11.56 10.08 -26.23
C SER A 62 11.23 9.97 -27.72
N ASP A 63 11.92 10.73 -28.56
CA ASP A 63 11.78 10.68 -30.02
C ASP A 63 12.22 9.31 -30.57
N LEU A 64 13.41 8.82 -30.16
CA LEU A 64 13.94 7.51 -30.54
C LEU A 64 12.98 6.37 -30.14
N VAL A 65 12.45 6.43 -28.90
CA VAL A 65 11.48 5.44 -28.42
C VAL A 65 10.19 5.45 -29.25
N SER A 66 9.79 6.61 -29.75
CA SER A 66 8.58 6.74 -30.58
C SER A 66 8.69 6.02 -31.93
N GLU A 67 9.91 5.92 -32.48
CA GLU A 67 10.17 5.15 -33.70
C GLU A 67 10.07 3.64 -33.49
N ILE A 68 10.28 3.16 -32.26
CA ILE A 68 10.25 1.72 -31.95
C ILE A 68 8.82 1.25 -31.79
N GLN A 69 8.35 0.48 -32.77
CA GLN A 69 7.05 -0.17 -32.70
C GLN A 69 7.10 -1.41 -31.83
N VAL A 70 6.44 -1.41 -30.67
CA VAL A 70 6.26 -2.61 -29.85
C VAL A 70 5.12 -3.43 -30.41
N VAL A 71 5.46 -4.55 -31.03
CA VAL A 71 4.49 -5.53 -31.55
C VAL A 71 4.22 -6.54 -30.45
N ILE A 72 2.94 -6.83 -30.22
CA ILE A 72 2.51 -7.91 -29.31
C ILE A 72 2.36 -9.18 -30.15
N ALA A 73 3.13 -10.21 -29.81
CA ALA A 73 3.12 -11.48 -30.53
C ALA A 73 1.74 -12.17 -30.48
N ALA A 74 1.38 -12.89 -31.53
CA ALA A 74 0.11 -13.59 -31.65
C ALA A 74 -0.13 -14.60 -30.55
N ASN A 75 0.91 -15.26 -30.05
CA ASN A 75 0.85 -16.23 -28.96
C ASN A 75 1.30 -15.64 -27.61
N SER A 76 1.18 -14.32 -27.43
CA SER A 76 1.40 -13.71 -26.13
C SER A 76 0.27 -14.01 -25.15
N LEU A 77 0.52 -13.86 -23.85
CA LEU A 77 -0.49 -14.02 -22.80
C LEU A 77 -1.78 -13.23 -23.08
N LEU A 78 -1.66 -12.04 -23.69
CA LEU A 78 -2.79 -11.17 -24.03
C LEU A 78 -3.84 -11.91 -24.88
N ASN A 79 -3.41 -12.75 -25.82
CA ASN A 79 -4.31 -13.42 -26.74
C ASN A 79 -4.97 -14.69 -26.13
N THR A 80 -4.49 -15.16 -24.99
CA THR A 80 -5.06 -16.29 -24.26
C THR A 80 -6.12 -15.88 -23.24
N LEU A 81 -6.23 -14.56 -22.96
CA LEU A 81 -7.25 -14.05 -22.06
C LEU A 81 -8.63 -14.08 -22.69
N GLU A 82 -9.63 -14.43 -21.91
CA GLU A 82 -11.03 -14.29 -22.30
C GLU A 82 -11.37 -12.83 -22.63
N ASP A 83 -12.37 -12.62 -23.49
CA ASP A 83 -12.64 -11.33 -24.09
C ASP A 83 -13.43 -10.38 -23.17
N ASP A 84 -12.79 -9.93 -22.08
CA ASP A 84 -13.16 -8.70 -21.40
C ASP A 84 -12.39 -7.53 -22.05
N GLY A 85 -12.99 -6.91 -23.06
CA GLY A 85 -12.34 -5.94 -23.95
C GLY A 85 -11.62 -4.82 -23.21
N ASN A 86 -12.11 -4.40 -22.06
CA ASN A 86 -11.48 -3.33 -21.25
C ASN A 86 -10.20 -3.81 -20.54
N VAL A 87 -10.23 -5.01 -19.94
CA VAL A 87 -9.05 -5.60 -19.28
C VAL A 87 -7.96 -5.87 -20.30
N LYS A 88 -8.31 -6.42 -21.45
CA LYS A 88 -7.39 -6.75 -22.55
C LYS A 88 -6.69 -5.50 -23.10
N GLN A 89 -7.44 -4.42 -23.31
CA GLN A 89 -6.89 -3.15 -23.80
C GLN A 89 -5.95 -2.51 -22.77
N THR A 90 -6.34 -2.46 -21.49
CA THR A 90 -5.52 -1.90 -20.41
C THR A 90 -4.23 -2.68 -20.23
N PHE A 91 -4.30 -4.01 -20.28
CA PHE A 91 -3.13 -4.88 -20.18
C PHE A 91 -2.19 -4.71 -21.39
N ALA A 92 -2.72 -4.66 -22.61
CA ALA A 92 -1.94 -4.44 -23.83
C ALA A 92 -1.16 -3.11 -23.79
N GLU A 93 -1.80 -2.05 -23.33
CA GLU A 93 -1.15 -0.73 -23.20
C GLU A 93 -0.04 -0.76 -22.15
N SER A 94 -0.28 -1.41 -21.01
CA SER A 94 0.74 -1.58 -19.96
C SER A 94 1.96 -2.34 -20.46
N ILE A 95 1.76 -3.43 -21.22
CA ILE A 95 2.86 -4.19 -21.84
C ILE A 95 3.68 -3.31 -22.80
N ARG A 96 3.04 -2.46 -23.62
CA ARG A 96 3.76 -1.57 -24.54
C ARG A 96 4.59 -0.54 -23.79
N ILE A 97 4.07 0.03 -22.70
CA ILE A 97 4.78 0.99 -21.86
C ILE A 97 6.00 0.33 -21.23
N GLU A 98 5.86 -0.87 -20.66
CA GLU A 98 6.96 -1.59 -20.01
C GLU A 98 8.04 -2.00 -21.02
N ALA A 99 7.67 -2.49 -22.19
CA ALA A 99 8.64 -2.87 -23.23
C ALA A 99 9.46 -1.66 -23.73
N ARG A 100 8.85 -0.46 -23.79
CA ARG A 100 9.55 0.78 -24.17
C ARG A 100 10.49 1.32 -23.09
N ALA A 101 10.15 1.12 -21.81
CA ALA A 101 10.94 1.62 -20.70
C ALA A 101 12.34 0.97 -20.59
N GLU A 102 12.53 -0.17 -21.22
CA GLU A 102 13.74 -0.99 -21.16
C GLU A 102 14.73 -0.75 -22.32
N ILE A 103 14.62 0.39 -23.05
CA ILE A 103 15.50 0.69 -24.17
C ILE A 103 16.83 1.24 -23.66
N GLU A 104 17.91 0.56 -24.02
CA GLU A 104 19.31 0.87 -23.67
C GLU A 104 20.24 0.79 -24.90
N ASN A 105 21.54 1.04 -24.70
CA ASN A 105 22.59 0.95 -25.71
C ASN A 105 22.46 1.97 -26.85
N PHE A 106 21.75 3.08 -26.63
CA PHE A 106 21.74 4.21 -27.57
C PHE A 106 23.07 4.98 -27.49
N ARG A 107 23.53 5.46 -28.63
CA ARG A 107 24.80 6.17 -28.79
C ARG A 107 24.54 7.62 -29.17
N LEU A 108 25.24 8.57 -28.52
CA LEU A 108 25.30 9.95 -28.97
C LEU A 108 26.13 9.99 -30.26
N VAL A 109 25.53 10.46 -31.34
CA VAL A 109 26.17 10.62 -32.66
C VAL A 109 26.78 12.00 -32.75
N ASP A 110 26.01 13.02 -32.41
CA ASP A 110 26.41 14.42 -32.53
C ASP A 110 25.63 15.31 -31.57
N SER A 111 26.15 16.51 -31.34
CA SER A 111 25.45 17.58 -30.64
C SER A 111 25.77 18.93 -31.26
N TRP A 112 24.80 19.81 -31.29
CA TRP A 112 24.97 21.15 -31.80
C TRP A 112 24.36 22.19 -30.87
N GLN A 113 25.08 23.31 -30.69
CA GLN A 113 24.64 24.42 -29.88
C GLN A 113 24.57 25.70 -30.70
N GLY A 114 23.36 26.28 -30.79
CA GLY A 114 23.11 27.61 -31.32
C GLY A 114 23.12 28.68 -30.22
N ASP A 115 22.60 29.87 -30.54
CA ASP A 115 22.60 30.99 -29.59
C ASP A 115 21.68 30.76 -28.39
N ASN A 116 20.55 30.09 -28.56
CA ASN A 116 19.57 29.82 -27.49
C ASN A 116 19.05 28.37 -27.47
N GLU A 117 19.57 27.51 -28.30
CA GLU A 117 19.10 26.14 -28.46
C GLU A 117 20.28 25.15 -28.42
N TYR A 118 20.06 24.02 -27.74
CA TYR A 118 20.99 22.90 -27.71
C TYR A 118 20.30 21.66 -28.25
N TRP A 119 20.91 21.02 -29.24
CA TRP A 119 20.41 19.85 -29.93
C TRP A 119 21.32 18.66 -29.72
N VAL A 120 20.72 17.47 -29.67
CA VAL A 120 21.44 16.21 -29.61
C VAL A 120 20.85 15.20 -30.56
N TYR A 121 21.73 14.36 -31.12
CA TYR A 121 21.39 13.29 -32.04
C TYR A 121 21.84 11.96 -31.40
N TYR A 122 20.90 11.12 -31.11
CA TYR A 122 21.14 9.74 -30.64
C TYR A 122 20.71 8.74 -31.70
N GLU A 123 21.42 7.59 -31.74
CA GLU A 123 21.00 6.45 -32.54
C GLU A 123 21.09 5.14 -31.75
N LEU A 124 20.27 4.18 -32.16
CA LEU A 124 20.27 2.81 -31.67
C LEU A 124 20.28 1.88 -32.89
N ASN A 125 21.32 1.07 -33.03
CA ASN A 125 21.40 0.10 -34.13
C ASN A 125 20.26 -0.93 -33.97
N LYS A 126 19.56 -1.24 -35.08
CA LYS A 126 18.38 -2.14 -35.07
C LYS A 126 18.77 -3.60 -34.78
N ASP A 127 19.91 -4.05 -35.29
CA ASP A 127 20.39 -5.42 -35.06
C ASP A 127 20.88 -5.60 -33.61
N ASP A 128 21.59 -4.60 -33.06
CA ASP A 128 22.00 -4.60 -31.67
C ASP A 128 20.80 -4.60 -30.72
N TYR A 129 19.78 -3.80 -31.05
CA TYR A 129 18.53 -3.78 -30.30
C TYR A 129 17.79 -5.11 -30.36
N ALA A 130 17.69 -5.73 -31.56
CA ALA A 130 17.07 -7.03 -31.72
C ALA A 130 17.82 -8.12 -30.94
N ALA A 131 19.16 -8.10 -30.96
CA ALA A 131 19.99 -9.02 -30.17
C ALA A 131 19.79 -8.84 -28.66
N LEU A 132 19.67 -7.59 -28.19
CA LEU A 132 19.40 -7.26 -26.80
C LEU A 132 18.01 -7.78 -26.37
N VAL A 133 16.99 -7.55 -27.17
CA VAL A 133 15.62 -8.01 -26.92
C VAL A 133 15.58 -9.54 -26.84
N GLU A 134 16.28 -10.24 -27.75
CA GLU A 134 16.35 -11.70 -27.73
C GLU A 134 17.12 -12.24 -26.51
N ALA A 135 18.23 -11.61 -26.13
CA ALA A 135 18.98 -11.98 -24.92
C ALA A 135 18.13 -11.82 -23.65
N ARG A 136 17.34 -10.76 -23.56
CA ARG A 136 16.38 -10.52 -22.47
C ARG A 136 15.28 -11.58 -22.46
N ARG A 137 14.73 -11.90 -23.63
CA ARG A 137 13.72 -12.94 -23.79
C ARG A 137 14.21 -14.27 -23.28
N GLN A 138 15.41 -14.69 -23.69
CA GLN A 138 16.03 -15.95 -23.26
C GLN A 138 16.30 -15.97 -21.75
N LYS A 139 16.77 -14.86 -21.18
CA LYS A 139 16.95 -14.73 -19.73
C LYS A 139 15.65 -14.84 -18.98
N ALA A 140 14.60 -14.17 -19.45
CA ALA A 140 13.27 -14.19 -18.86
C ALA A 140 12.66 -15.60 -18.89
N ILE A 141 12.78 -16.31 -20.02
CA ILE A 141 12.33 -17.70 -20.13
C ILE A 141 13.04 -18.59 -19.12
N ARG A 142 14.39 -18.53 -19.02
CA ARG A 142 15.14 -19.36 -18.06
C ARG A 142 14.72 -19.06 -16.61
N ASN A 143 14.67 -17.80 -16.21
CA ASN A 143 14.33 -17.42 -14.85
C ASN A 143 12.85 -17.71 -14.53
N GLY A 144 11.96 -17.36 -15.44
CA GLY A 144 10.52 -17.61 -15.27
C GLY A 144 10.22 -19.10 -15.19
N PHE A 145 10.88 -19.94 -16.02
CA PHE A 145 10.70 -21.39 -15.97
C PHE A 145 11.23 -21.99 -14.66
N ASP A 146 12.37 -21.55 -14.15
CA ASP A 146 12.90 -22.01 -12.87
C ASP A 146 11.92 -21.73 -11.72
N PHE A 147 11.34 -20.54 -11.68
CA PHE A 147 10.33 -20.18 -10.71
C PHE A 147 9.04 -20.99 -10.88
N TRP A 148 8.56 -21.12 -12.11
CA TRP A 148 7.37 -21.90 -12.42
C TRP A 148 7.52 -23.36 -11.99
N TYR A 149 8.63 -23.99 -12.33
CA TYR A 149 8.92 -25.38 -11.98
C TYR A 149 9.02 -25.58 -10.47
N LYS A 150 9.79 -24.73 -9.78
CA LYS A 150 9.88 -24.76 -8.32
C LYS A 150 8.52 -24.52 -7.65
N GLY A 151 7.73 -23.61 -8.18
CA GLY A 151 6.37 -23.34 -7.71
C GLY A 151 5.47 -24.57 -7.75
N HIS A 152 5.52 -25.33 -8.86
CA HIS A 152 4.77 -26.57 -8.97
C HIS A 152 5.20 -27.65 -7.98
N ILE A 153 6.50 -27.85 -7.78
CA ILE A 153 7.03 -28.80 -6.80
C ILE A 153 6.60 -28.39 -5.37
N THR A 154 6.73 -27.12 -5.05
CA THR A 154 6.36 -26.57 -3.74
C THR A 154 4.87 -26.71 -3.48
N LEU A 155 4.02 -26.47 -4.50
CA LEU A 155 2.59 -26.64 -4.40
C LEU A 155 2.20 -28.11 -4.18
N GLN A 156 2.87 -29.05 -4.82
CA GLN A 156 2.69 -30.50 -4.59
C GLN A 156 3.08 -30.92 -3.18
N GLN A 157 4.02 -30.23 -2.57
CA GLN A 157 4.44 -30.44 -1.16
C GLN A 157 3.47 -29.80 -0.15
N GLY A 158 2.41 -29.12 -0.60
CA GLY A 158 1.39 -28.50 0.23
C GLY A 158 1.77 -27.12 0.77
N ASP A 159 2.88 -26.52 0.33
CA ASP A 159 3.25 -25.14 0.71
C ASP A 159 2.71 -24.15 -0.32
N LEU A 160 1.44 -23.80 -0.14
CA LEU A 160 0.72 -22.89 -1.03
C LEU A 160 1.32 -21.49 -1.07
N MET A 161 1.71 -20.93 0.08
CA MET A 161 2.17 -19.53 0.16
C MET A 161 3.51 -19.34 -0.56
N THR A 162 4.45 -20.27 -0.36
CA THR A 162 5.72 -20.26 -1.07
C THR A 162 5.53 -20.53 -2.58
N ALA A 163 4.59 -21.38 -2.96
CA ALA A 163 4.27 -21.62 -4.36
C ALA A 163 3.74 -20.36 -5.05
N ILE A 164 2.83 -19.60 -4.40
CA ILE A 164 2.32 -18.33 -4.91
C ILE A 164 3.46 -17.31 -5.08
N GLU A 165 4.36 -17.22 -4.12
CA GLU A 165 5.52 -16.34 -4.20
C GLU A 165 6.42 -16.71 -5.39
N LEU A 166 6.69 -17.99 -5.58
CA LEU A 166 7.48 -18.48 -6.71
C LEU A 166 6.81 -18.18 -8.06
N PHE A 167 5.52 -18.46 -8.22
CA PHE A 167 4.80 -18.12 -9.45
C PHE A 167 4.78 -16.60 -9.69
N SER A 168 4.63 -15.81 -8.63
CA SER A 168 4.68 -14.34 -8.68
C SER A 168 6.04 -13.84 -9.17
N ASN A 169 7.13 -14.39 -8.63
CA ASN A 169 8.46 -14.08 -9.07
C ASN A 169 8.71 -14.51 -10.53
N GLY A 170 8.10 -15.62 -10.95
CA GLY A 170 8.08 -16.06 -12.34
C GLY A 170 7.42 -15.04 -13.26
N MET A 171 6.26 -14.54 -12.90
CA MET A 171 5.58 -13.46 -13.64
C MET A 171 6.42 -12.19 -13.71
N GLU A 172 7.02 -11.77 -12.58
CA GLU A 172 7.92 -10.61 -12.58
C GLU A 172 9.16 -10.80 -13.48
N ALA A 173 9.72 -12.01 -13.52
CA ALA A 173 10.87 -12.32 -14.36
C ALA A 173 10.57 -12.20 -15.87
N ILE A 174 9.32 -12.48 -16.28
CA ILE A 174 8.89 -12.39 -17.69
C ILE A 174 8.24 -11.05 -18.05
N ARG A 175 7.94 -10.19 -17.07
CA ARG A 175 7.22 -8.93 -17.27
C ARG A 175 7.78 -8.04 -18.40
N PRO A 176 9.12 -7.81 -18.49
CA PRO A 176 9.69 -6.93 -19.52
C PRO A 176 9.52 -7.45 -20.96
N VAL A 177 9.16 -8.72 -21.13
CA VAL A 177 9.07 -9.40 -22.43
C VAL A 177 7.69 -10.04 -22.70
N LEU A 178 6.67 -9.60 -21.99
CA LEU A 178 5.29 -10.12 -22.15
C LEU A 178 4.69 -9.88 -23.54
N ASN A 179 5.26 -8.96 -24.32
CA ASN A 179 4.91 -8.75 -25.73
C ASN A 179 5.46 -9.85 -26.66
N GLN A 180 6.37 -10.71 -26.17
CA GLN A 180 7.05 -11.76 -26.94
C GLN A 180 6.38 -13.13 -26.78
N GLU A 181 6.75 -14.07 -27.62
CA GLU A 181 6.43 -15.48 -27.45
C GLU A 181 7.40 -16.13 -26.47
N LEU A 182 6.91 -16.68 -25.38
CA LEU A 182 7.71 -17.23 -24.29
C LEU A 182 7.61 -18.76 -24.25
N PHE A 183 7.92 -19.41 -25.39
CA PHE A 183 7.91 -20.87 -25.48
C PHE A 183 9.15 -21.50 -24.83
N CYS A 184 8.90 -22.57 -24.08
CA CYS A 184 9.95 -23.45 -23.55
C CYS A 184 9.52 -24.92 -23.61
N SER A 185 10.45 -25.85 -23.43
CA SER A 185 10.18 -27.29 -23.42
C SER A 185 10.08 -27.80 -21.99
N TYR A 186 9.01 -28.52 -21.69
CA TYR A 186 8.83 -29.22 -20.42
C TYR A 186 8.23 -30.62 -20.69
N GLU A 187 8.88 -31.68 -20.19
CA GLU A 187 8.47 -33.08 -20.38
C GLU A 187 8.18 -33.46 -21.84
N GLY A 188 9.01 -32.94 -22.76
CA GLY A 188 8.86 -33.19 -24.20
C GLY A 188 7.73 -32.42 -24.90
N LYS A 189 7.04 -31.54 -24.21
CA LYS A 189 6.00 -30.65 -24.76
C LYS A 189 6.50 -29.22 -24.83
N THR A 190 6.05 -28.48 -25.84
CA THR A 190 6.25 -27.04 -25.90
C THR A 190 5.13 -26.35 -25.15
N ILE A 191 5.48 -25.56 -24.15
CA ILE A 191 4.53 -24.76 -23.34
C ILE A 191 4.80 -23.27 -23.54
N ASN A 192 3.76 -22.45 -23.40
CA ASN A 192 3.92 -21.00 -23.30
C ASN A 192 4.02 -20.62 -21.83
N LEU A 193 5.19 -20.21 -21.40
CA LEU A 193 5.50 -19.97 -19.99
C LEU A 193 4.64 -18.86 -19.36
N ALA A 194 4.29 -17.80 -20.11
CA ALA A 194 3.42 -16.75 -19.60
C ALA A 194 2.02 -17.26 -19.31
N THR A 195 1.46 -18.09 -20.19
CA THR A 195 0.16 -18.72 -20.01
C THR A 195 0.18 -19.69 -18.83
N GLU A 196 1.25 -20.51 -18.72
CA GLU A 196 1.39 -21.47 -17.63
C GLU A 196 1.51 -20.79 -16.25
N LEU A 197 2.31 -19.73 -16.15
CA LEU A 197 2.44 -18.95 -14.92
C LEU A 197 1.11 -18.27 -14.53
N TYR A 198 0.42 -17.70 -15.52
CA TYR A 198 -0.89 -17.10 -15.30
C TYR A 198 -1.91 -18.15 -14.84
N ALA A 199 -1.99 -19.30 -15.51
CA ALA A 199 -2.91 -20.38 -15.15
C ALA A 199 -2.60 -20.92 -13.74
N ALA A 200 -1.32 -21.09 -13.39
CA ALA A 200 -0.91 -21.52 -12.07
C ALA A 200 -1.38 -20.54 -10.98
N LEU A 201 -1.26 -19.22 -11.20
CA LEU A 201 -1.72 -18.21 -10.27
C LEU A 201 -3.25 -18.08 -10.25
N ALA A 202 -3.90 -18.09 -11.41
CA ALA A 202 -5.36 -17.99 -11.50
C ALA A 202 -6.05 -19.17 -10.82
N GLY A 203 -5.51 -20.40 -10.99
CA GLY A 203 -6.05 -21.62 -10.41
C GLY A 203 -5.49 -21.98 -9.02
N VAL A 204 -4.61 -21.18 -8.45
CA VAL A 204 -3.94 -21.53 -7.18
C VAL A 204 -4.92 -21.69 -6.01
N PHE A 205 -6.05 -20.99 -6.05
CA PHE A 205 -7.11 -21.04 -5.03
C PHE A 205 -8.21 -22.04 -5.34
N ASP A 206 -8.16 -22.72 -6.49
CA ASP A 206 -9.17 -23.69 -6.85
C ASP A 206 -9.19 -24.85 -5.87
N GLY A 207 -10.41 -25.20 -5.44
CA GLY A 207 -10.64 -26.24 -4.46
C GLY A 207 -10.24 -25.91 -3.03
N ILE A 208 -9.84 -24.63 -2.74
CA ILE A 208 -9.59 -24.19 -1.36
C ILE A 208 -10.92 -23.92 -0.66
N THR A 209 -11.05 -24.48 0.54
CA THR A 209 -12.17 -24.26 1.44
C THR A 209 -11.66 -23.82 2.81
N ILE A 210 -12.35 -22.84 3.41
CA ILE A 210 -12.13 -22.42 4.79
C ILE A 210 -13.32 -22.89 5.61
N VAL A 211 -13.08 -23.71 6.62
CA VAL A 211 -14.10 -24.32 7.48
C VAL A 211 -13.93 -23.80 8.91
N LEU A 212 -15.02 -23.30 9.47
CA LEU A 212 -15.05 -22.80 10.85
C LEU A 212 -15.68 -23.84 11.76
N ASN A 213 -15.05 -24.13 12.87
CA ASN A 213 -15.61 -25.03 13.89
C ASN A 213 -15.52 -24.40 15.29
N PRO A 214 -16.65 -23.95 15.87
CA PRO A 214 -17.97 -23.86 15.22
C PRO A 214 -18.09 -22.65 14.27
N ALA A 215 -19.04 -22.71 13.31
CA ALA A 215 -19.34 -21.60 12.39
C ALA A 215 -20.30 -20.56 13.00
N THR A 216 -20.97 -20.90 14.09
CA THR A 216 -21.85 -20.01 14.85
C THR A 216 -21.57 -20.14 16.33
N VAL A 217 -21.42 -19.03 17.02
CA VAL A 217 -21.14 -18.96 18.45
C VAL A 217 -22.06 -17.99 19.14
N SER A 218 -22.18 -18.14 20.47
CA SER A 218 -22.86 -17.17 21.33
C SER A 218 -21.82 -16.44 22.16
N ALA A 219 -21.97 -15.12 22.26
CA ALA A 219 -21.08 -14.28 23.06
C ALA A 219 -21.88 -13.43 24.06
N THR A 220 -21.28 -13.22 25.21
CA THR A 220 -21.75 -12.19 26.14
C THR A 220 -20.95 -10.91 25.91
N PRO A 221 -21.59 -9.73 25.86
CA PRO A 221 -20.88 -8.48 25.72
C PRO A 221 -19.79 -8.32 26.78
N PHE A 222 -18.61 -7.86 26.38
CA PHE A 222 -17.42 -7.63 27.19
C PHE A 222 -16.75 -8.89 27.79
N GLN A 223 -17.26 -10.10 27.54
CA GLN A 223 -16.64 -11.34 28.03
C GLN A 223 -15.85 -12.11 26.98
N GLY A 224 -16.08 -11.82 25.72
CA GLY A 224 -15.49 -12.60 24.63
C GLY A 224 -16.03 -14.02 24.53
N ILE A 225 -15.32 -14.85 23.77
CA ILE A 225 -15.61 -16.26 23.60
C ILE A 225 -14.49 -17.07 24.26
N ARG A 226 -14.84 -17.97 25.17
CA ARG A 226 -13.84 -18.72 25.96
C ARG A 226 -13.02 -19.69 25.11
N GLU A 227 -13.71 -20.43 24.23
CA GLU A 227 -13.07 -21.43 23.39
C GLU A 227 -12.60 -20.76 22.09
N PRO A 228 -11.38 -21.04 21.62
CA PRO A 228 -10.93 -20.54 20.32
C PRO A 228 -11.78 -21.16 19.22
N ILE A 229 -12.00 -20.38 18.17
CA ILE A 229 -12.62 -20.87 16.94
C ILE A 229 -11.55 -21.53 16.10
N ALA A 230 -11.69 -22.83 15.86
CA ALA A 230 -10.80 -23.55 14.96
C ALA A 230 -11.15 -23.22 13.51
N ILE A 231 -10.14 -22.80 12.74
CA ILE A 231 -10.26 -22.43 11.33
C ILE A 231 -9.44 -23.41 10.53
N GLY A 232 -10.12 -24.35 9.86
CA GLY A 232 -9.50 -25.33 8.98
C GLY A 232 -9.39 -24.79 7.56
N VAL A 233 -8.23 -24.94 6.93
CA VAL A 233 -7.99 -24.58 5.51
C VAL A 233 -7.58 -25.84 4.76
N TYR A 234 -8.33 -26.17 3.73
CA TYR A 234 -8.13 -27.41 2.97
C TYR A 234 -8.14 -27.11 1.47
N ARG A 235 -7.40 -27.92 0.69
CA ARG A 235 -7.47 -27.94 -0.77
C ARG A 235 -7.85 -29.34 -1.24
N ASN A 236 -9.02 -29.45 -1.88
CA ASN A 236 -9.56 -30.76 -2.31
C ASN A 236 -9.58 -31.79 -1.15
N GLY A 237 -9.91 -31.36 0.06
CA GLY A 237 -9.94 -32.18 1.28
C GLY A 237 -8.60 -32.39 1.98
N ASN A 238 -7.47 -31.99 1.39
CA ASN A 238 -6.17 -32.09 2.03
C ASN A 238 -5.85 -30.82 2.85
N PRO A 239 -5.28 -30.93 4.05
CA PRO A 239 -4.94 -29.78 4.87
C PRO A 239 -3.85 -28.93 4.24
N LEU A 240 -4.00 -27.59 4.35
CA LEU A 240 -3.00 -26.63 3.93
C LEU A 240 -2.31 -26.02 5.15
N ARG A 241 -1.02 -26.28 5.29
CA ARG A 241 -0.17 -25.71 6.34
C ARG A 241 0.36 -24.34 5.99
N ASN A 242 0.78 -23.59 6.99
CA ASN A 242 1.45 -22.29 6.87
C ASN A 242 0.60 -21.22 6.14
N ILE A 243 -0.74 -21.37 6.17
CA ILE A 243 -1.65 -20.39 5.59
C ILE A 243 -1.86 -19.24 6.57
N ARG A 244 -1.56 -18.02 6.14
CA ARG A 244 -1.81 -16.80 6.92
C ARG A 244 -3.23 -16.30 6.67
N LEU A 245 -3.97 -16.14 7.78
CA LEU A 245 -5.36 -15.69 7.78
C LEU A 245 -5.51 -14.37 8.50
N LYS A 246 -6.45 -13.56 8.06
CA LYS A 246 -6.95 -12.38 8.78
C LYS A 246 -8.41 -12.58 9.16
N ALA A 247 -8.79 -11.99 10.28
CA ALA A 247 -10.17 -11.90 10.74
C ALA A 247 -10.52 -10.44 11.00
N GLU A 248 -11.69 -10.03 10.54
CA GLU A 248 -12.19 -8.67 10.74
C GLU A 248 -13.70 -8.67 10.89
N PHE A 249 -14.25 -7.72 11.64
CA PHE A 249 -15.70 -7.55 11.74
C PHE A 249 -16.26 -7.03 10.42
N VAL A 250 -17.08 -7.83 9.75
CA VAL A 250 -17.91 -7.40 8.61
C VAL A 250 -19.11 -6.60 9.13
N SER A 251 -19.73 -7.08 10.21
CA SER A 251 -20.76 -6.35 10.96
C SER A 251 -20.50 -6.51 12.46
N GLY A 252 -20.77 -5.44 13.20
CA GLY A 252 -20.51 -5.40 14.64
C GLY A 252 -19.15 -4.79 15.00
N SER A 253 -18.68 -5.05 16.20
CA SER A 253 -17.38 -4.59 16.71
C SER A 253 -16.92 -5.35 17.95
N GLY A 254 -15.61 -5.41 18.13
CA GLY A 254 -14.96 -6.09 19.26
C GLY A 254 -13.45 -6.09 19.14
N ASP A 255 -12.82 -6.98 19.88
CA ASP A 255 -11.39 -7.25 19.84
C ASP A 255 -11.12 -8.69 19.42
N LEU A 256 -10.31 -8.87 18.38
CA LEU A 256 -9.92 -10.16 17.84
C LEU A 256 -8.41 -10.36 18.06
N SER A 257 -7.99 -11.60 18.32
CA SER A 257 -6.56 -11.90 18.32
C SER A 257 -5.99 -11.88 16.91
N SER A 258 -4.69 -11.61 16.78
CA SER A 258 -3.93 -12.07 15.62
C SER A 258 -3.93 -13.61 15.62
N MET A 259 -3.88 -14.20 14.43
CA MET A 259 -3.80 -15.65 14.26
C MET A 259 -2.39 -16.06 13.85
N SER A 260 -1.93 -17.18 14.37
CA SER A 260 -0.77 -17.87 13.80
C SER A 260 -1.15 -18.50 12.47
N PRO A 261 -0.19 -18.74 11.55
CA PRO A 261 -0.45 -19.53 10.37
C PRO A 261 -1.03 -20.92 10.71
N THR A 262 -1.73 -21.54 9.77
CA THR A 262 -2.25 -22.91 9.96
C THR A 262 -1.11 -23.90 10.23
N ASP A 263 -1.37 -24.86 11.14
CA ASP A 263 -0.48 -25.93 11.50
C ASP A 263 -0.42 -27.07 10.46
N GLU A 264 0.25 -28.17 10.77
CA GLU A 264 0.36 -29.37 9.92
C GLU A 264 -1.01 -30.04 9.62
N SER A 265 -2.02 -29.80 10.46
CA SER A 265 -3.40 -30.25 10.27
C SER A 265 -4.23 -29.27 9.45
N GLY A 266 -3.64 -28.16 8.99
CA GLY A 266 -4.32 -27.09 8.28
C GLY A 266 -5.18 -26.22 9.18
N VAL A 267 -4.96 -26.18 10.49
CA VAL A 267 -5.81 -25.48 11.45
C VAL A 267 -5.12 -24.26 12.04
N ALA A 268 -5.82 -23.14 12.11
CA ALA A 268 -5.47 -21.94 12.88
C ALA A 268 -6.54 -21.69 13.96
N ALA A 269 -6.18 -20.92 15.01
CA ALA A 269 -7.08 -20.57 16.10
C ALA A 269 -7.35 -19.06 16.12
N LEU A 270 -8.63 -18.68 16.15
CA LEU A 270 -9.09 -17.31 16.34
C LEU A 270 -9.66 -17.16 17.75
N TYR A 271 -9.15 -16.21 18.52
CA TYR A 271 -9.71 -15.81 19.82
C TYR A 271 -10.51 -14.51 19.65
N VAL A 272 -11.79 -14.57 19.96
CA VAL A 272 -12.66 -13.39 20.07
C VAL A 272 -12.60 -12.91 21.51
N ARG A 273 -11.76 -11.90 21.78
CA ARG A 273 -11.47 -11.42 23.13
C ARG A 273 -12.62 -10.64 23.72
N ASN A 274 -13.34 -9.92 22.86
CA ASN A 274 -14.42 -9.04 23.31
C ASN A 274 -15.39 -8.75 22.18
N ILE A 275 -16.66 -8.54 22.53
CA ILE A 275 -17.73 -8.05 21.65
C ILE A 275 -18.28 -6.75 22.27
N THR A 276 -18.31 -5.67 21.50
CA THR A 276 -18.71 -4.32 21.98
C THR A 276 -19.83 -3.66 21.17
N SER A 277 -20.32 -4.31 20.11
CA SER A 277 -21.49 -3.81 19.35
C SER A 277 -22.80 -4.24 20.01
N LYS A 278 -23.85 -3.40 19.86
CA LYS A 278 -25.22 -3.67 20.29
C LYS A 278 -26.01 -4.59 19.38
N GLN A 279 -25.44 -4.98 18.25
CA GLN A 279 -26.13 -5.84 17.28
C GLN A 279 -26.35 -7.23 17.88
N ALA A 280 -27.58 -7.75 17.73
CA ALA A 280 -27.93 -9.10 18.22
C ALA A 280 -27.15 -10.20 17.51
N GLN A 281 -26.86 -9.99 16.22
CA GLN A 281 -26.06 -10.87 15.41
C GLN A 281 -24.95 -10.03 14.75
N GLN A 282 -23.74 -10.56 14.81
CA GLN A 282 -22.55 -9.93 14.24
C GLN A 282 -21.81 -10.95 13.37
N GLU A 283 -21.03 -10.45 12.43
CA GLU A 283 -20.31 -11.28 11.48
C GLU A 283 -18.82 -10.94 11.50
N ILE A 284 -18.00 -11.96 11.60
CA ILE A 284 -16.54 -11.87 11.49
C ILE A 284 -16.15 -12.59 10.20
N GLY A 285 -15.63 -11.84 9.24
CA GLY A 285 -15.08 -12.37 8.01
C GLY A 285 -13.66 -12.90 8.23
N ILE A 286 -13.42 -14.11 7.76
CA ILE A 286 -12.11 -14.75 7.74
C ILE A 286 -11.68 -14.88 6.28
N SER A 287 -10.48 -14.41 5.96
CA SER A 287 -9.92 -14.48 4.61
C SER A 287 -8.42 -14.71 4.64
N LEU A 288 -7.85 -15.09 3.50
CA LEU A 288 -6.41 -15.16 3.32
C LEU A 288 -5.78 -13.76 3.44
N ILE A 289 -4.59 -13.68 4.02
CA ILE A 289 -3.81 -12.44 3.96
C ILE A 289 -3.30 -12.25 2.54
N ASP A 290 -3.58 -11.09 1.98
CA ASP A 290 -3.36 -10.77 0.58
C ASP A 290 -2.08 -9.95 0.30
N ASP A 291 -1.16 -9.87 1.25
CA ASP A 291 0.12 -9.16 1.12
C ASP A 291 1.02 -9.74 0.02
N VAL A 292 0.98 -11.06 -0.20
CA VAL A 292 1.69 -11.75 -1.29
C VAL A 292 1.26 -11.29 -2.68
N PHE A 293 0.08 -10.66 -2.80
CA PHE A 293 -0.45 -10.15 -4.07
C PHE A 293 -0.20 -8.66 -4.28
N SER A 294 0.61 -8.03 -3.44
CA SER A 294 0.95 -6.60 -3.59
C SER A 294 1.58 -6.28 -4.95
N LEU A 295 2.33 -7.23 -5.52
CA LEU A 295 2.92 -7.15 -6.86
C LEU A 295 1.86 -7.00 -7.96
N PHE A 296 0.70 -7.67 -7.82
CA PHE A 296 -0.37 -7.69 -8.83
C PHE A 296 -1.35 -6.52 -8.72
N ARG A 297 -1.15 -5.60 -7.79
CA ARG A 297 -1.99 -4.40 -7.64
C ARG A 297 -1.47 -3.20 -8.43
N LYS A 298 -0.31 -3.32 -9.08
CA LYS A 298 0.35 -2.25 -9.82
C LYS A 298 0.82 -2.74 -11.20
N GLY A 299 1.06 -1.79 -12.10
CA GLY A 299 1.59 -2.08 -13.43
C GLY A 299 0.65 -2.90 -14.32
N SER A 300 1.22 -3.64 -15.25
CA SER A 300 0.51 -4.46 -16.24
C SER A 300 -0.40 -5.53 -15.63
N TYR A 301 -0.06 -6.02 -14.44
CA TYR A 301 -0.79 -7.12 -13.81
C TYR A 301 -2.05 -6.71 -13.04
N ALA A 302 -2.22 -5.42 -12.70
CA ALA A 302 -3.33 -4.96 -11.89
C ALA A 302 -4.71 -5.30 -12.51
N ALA A 303 -4.86 -5.11 -13.81
CA ALA A 303 -6.08 -5.45 -14.53
C ALA A 303 -6.27 -6.98 -14.63
N LEU A 304 -5.18 -7.70 -14.94
CA LEU A 304 -5.17 -9.13 -15.15
C LEU A 304 -5.61 -9.95 -13.93
N PHE A 305 -5.13 -9.57 -12.73
CA PHE A 305 -5.39 -10.31 -11.50
C PHE A 305 -6.54 -9.73 -10.65
N LYS A 306 -7.21 -8.67 -11.11
CA LYS A 306 -8.32 -8.04 -10.38
C LYS A 306 -9.44 -9.02 -10.01
N GLN A 307 -9.85 -9.85 -10.96
CA GLN A 307 -10.91 -10.84 -10.74
C GLN A 307 -10.47 -11.91 -9.73
N MET A 308 -9.27 -12.45 -9.86
CA MET A 308 -8.68 -13.41 -8.92
C MET A 308 -8.66 -12.86 -7.48
N LEU A 309 -8.21 -11.60 -7.30
CA LEU A 309 -8.17 -10.97 -5.99
C LEU A 309 -9.56 -10.72 -5.38
N SER A 310 -10.61 -10.58 -6.20
CA SER A 310 -11.98 -10.41 -5.72
C SER A 310 -12.66 -11.73 -5.34
N SER A 311 -12.11 -12.87 -5.76
CA SER A 311 -12.65 -14.23 -5.53
C SER A 311 -11.84 -15.05 -4.54
N LEU A 312 -10.99 -14.40 -3.72
CA LEU A 312 -10.21 -15.11 -2.69
C LEU A 312 -11.12 -15.89 -1.74
N PRO A 313 -10.73 -17.12 -1.34
CA PRO A 313 -11.50 -17.91 -0.40
C PRO A 313 -11.69 -17.20 0.94
N GLY A 314 -12.89 -17.29 1.47
CA GLY A 314 -13.25 -16.72 2.76
C GLY A 314 -14.34 -17.53 3.45
N ALA A 315 -14.53 -17.25 4.74
CA ALA A 315 -15.61 -17.79 5.54
C ALA A 315 -16.14 -16.74 6.51
N THR A 316 -17.37 -16.91 6.99
CA THR A 316 -17.99 -15.97 7.93
C THR A 316 -18.37 -16.71 9.22
N LEU A 317 -17.84 -16.22 10.33
CA LEU A 317 -18.26 -16.64 11.69
C LEU A 317 -19.42 -15.77 12.13
N THR A 318 -20.55 -16.41 12.45
CA THR A 318 -21.70 -15.72 13.02
C THR A 318 -21.60 -15.70 14.55
N VAL A 319 -21.70 -14.50 15.13
CA VAL A 319 -21.70 -14.30 16.59
C VAL A 319 -23.05 -13.81 17.04
N ASN A 320 -23.80 -14.63 17.76
CA ASN A 320 -25.07 -14.25 18.40
C ASN A 320 -24.79 -13.63 19.76
N THR A 321 -25.19 -12.38 19.95
CA THR A 321 -24.88 -11.61 21.14
C THR A 321 -26.08 -11.47 22.05
N ALA A 322 -25.93 -11.79 23.32
CA ALA A 322 -26.98 -11.54 24.32
C ALA A 322 -27.31 -10.05 24.40
N GLN A 323 -28.60 -9.71 24.36
CA GLN A 323 -29.12 -8.32 24.34
C GLN A 323 -29.00 -7.58 25.68
N THR A 324 -28.18 -8.05 26.60
CA THR A 324 -28.00 -7.41 27.91
C THR A 324 -27.05 -6.22 27.83
N GLN A 325 -27.59 -5.02 27.98
CA GLN A 325 -26.77 -3.80 28.04
C GLN A 325 -26.15 -3.64 29.44
N THR A 326 -24.89 -3.20 29.49
CA THR A 326 -24.21 -2.78 30.70
C THR A 326 -24.61 -1.33 31.00
N SER A 327 -25.10 -1.04 32.20
CA SER A 327 -25.45 0.32 32.62
C SER A 327 -24.20 1.11 33.01
N ALA A 328 -24.12 2.37 32.52
CA ALA A 328 -22.98 3.26 32.76
C ALA A 328 -23.46 4.60 33.34
N TYR A 329 -22.90 5.00 34.46
CA TYR A 329 -23.09 6.34 34.99
C TYR A 329 -21.86 7.20 34.69
N VAL A 330 -22.08 8.35 34.06
CA VAL A 330 -21.02 9.30 33.71
C VAL A 330 -21.04 10.46 34.68
N ARG A 331 -19.93 10.64 35.41
CA ARG A 331 -19.71 11.79 36.28
C ARG A 331 -18.50 12.61 35.82
N SER A 332 -18.59 13.92 35.96
CA SER A 332 -17.46 14.82 35.72
C SER A 332 -16.83 15.20 37.06
N ALA A 333 -15.56 14.89 37.25
CA ALA A 333 -14.78 15.36 38.40
C ALA A 333 -14.42 16.85 38.23
N GLN A 334 -14.04 17.23 37.01
CA GLN A 334 -13.89 18.61 36.56
C GLN A 334 -14.28 18.67 35.08
N SER A 335 -15.04 19.68 34.67
CA SER A 335 -15.46 19.85 33.28
C SER A 335 -15.42 21.29 32.86
N ASP A 336 -14.39 21.67 32.12
CA ASP A 336 -14.28 22.97 31.45
C ASP A 336 -15.01 22.97 30.10
N ILE A 337 -15.39 21.77 29.60
CA ILE A 337 -15.95 21.58 28.26
C ILE A 337 -17.09 20.56 28.31
N GLU A 338 -18.34 21.04 28.45
CA GLU A 338 -19.54 20.17 28.48
C GLU A 338 -19.74 19.32 27.22
N ALA A 339 -19.28 19.80 26.06
CA ALA A 339 -19.38 19.07 24.81
C ALA A 339 -18.63 17.72 24.83
N VAL A 340 -17.57 17.60 25.63
CA VAL A 340 -16.81 16.35 25.82
C VAL A 340 -17.66 15.31 26.54
N GLU A 341 -18.35 15.70 27.61
CA GLU A 341 -19.23 14.78 28.36
C GLU A 341 -20.36 14.25 27.46
N ARG A 342 -21.00 15.12 26.69
CA ARG A 342 -22.05 14.71 25.73
C ARG A 342 -21.48 13.72 24.69
N THR A 343 -20.27 13.96 24.20
CA THR A 343 -19.62 13.06 23.25
C THR A 343 -19.31 11.71 23.85
N VAL A 344 -18.78 11.66 25.08
CA VAL A 344 -18.53 10.40 25.79
C VAL A 344 -19.81 9.62 26.02
N LYS A 345 -20.89 10.27 26.47
CA LYS A 345 -22.21 9.64 26.62
C LYS A 345 -22.72 9.06 25.31
N SER A 346 -22.55 9.79 24.19
CA SER A 346 -22.93 9.31 22.86
C SER A 346 -22.10 8.08 22.44
N LEU A 347 -20.79 8.10 22.63
CA LEU A 347 -19.91 6.98 22.32
C LEU A 347 -20.24 5.74 23.14
N LEU A 348 -20.53 5.89 24.43
CA LEU A 348 -20.97 4.79 25.28
C LEU A 348 -22.31 4.21 24.80
N ASN A 349 -23.28 5.08 24.45
CA ASN A 349 -24.57 4.63 23.92
C ASN A 349 -24.48 3.93 22.56
N ASN A 350 -23.45 4.17 21.79
CA ASN A 350 -23.22 3.49 20.52
C ASN A 350 -22.64 2.07 20.69
N HIS A 351 -22.26 1.70 21.92
CA HIS A 351 -21.79 0.37 22.30
C HIS A 351 -22.81 -0.32 23.22
N PHE A 352 -22.41 -1.35 23.98
CA PHE A 352 -23.29 -2.09 24.89
C PHE A 352 -23.70 -1.33 26.17
N PHE A 353 -23.33 -0.06 26.31
CA PHE A 353 -23.64 0.69 27.49
C PHE A 353 -24.99 1.40 27.37
N ASN A 354 -25.76 1.35 28.44
CA ASN A 354 -26.93 2.18 28.62
C ASN A 354 -26.59 3.26 29.66
N VAL A 355 -26.55 4.52 29.24
CA VAL A 355 -26.22 5.64 30.15
C VAL A 355 -27.38 5.91 31.05
N VAL A 356 -27.18 5.71 32.38
CA VAL A 356 -28.18 5.91 33.43
C VAL A 356 -27.97 7.22 34.18
N ALA A 357 -29.01 7.68 34.85
CA ALA A 357 -28.98 8.95 35.56
C ALA A 357 -28.42 8.85 37.00
N SER A 358 -28.41 7.65 37.58
CA SER A 358 -27.98 7.44 38.97
C SER A 358 -26.81 6.43 39.03
N PRO A 359 -25.77 6.65 39.89
CA PRO A 359 -24.72 5.72 40.10
C PRO A 359 -25.19 4.40 40.74
N SER A 360 -26.30 4.40 41.46
CA SER A 360 -26.90 3.19 42.06
C SER A 360 -27.47 2.21 41.02
N GLU A 361 -27.79 2.69 39.83
CA GLU A 361 -28.32 1.89 38.72
C GLU A 361 -27.22 1.43 37.76
N ALA A 362 -25.97 1.85 37.98
CA ALA A 362 -24.89 1.64 37.05
C ALA A 362 -24.07 0.38 37.41
N ASP A 363 -23.75 -0.41 36.40
CA ASP A 363 -22.76 -1.49 36.48
C ASP A 363 -21.33 -0.93 36.49
N ILE A 364 -21.12 0.19 35.76
CA ILE A 364 -19.82 0.86 35.67
C ILE A 364 -19.94 2.37 35.94
N ILE A 365 -18.91 2.94 36.52
CA ILE A 365 -18.73 4.38 36.70
C ILE A 365 -17.69 4.90 35.70
N VAL A 366 -18.08 5.91 34.96
CA VAL A 366 -17.19 6.63 34.02
C VAL A 366 -16.91 8.00 34.61
N THR A 367 -15.69 8.21 35.06
CA THR A 367 -15.23 9.49 35.62
C THR A 367 -14.48 10.27 34.56
N LEU A 368 -14.91 11.51 34.29
CA LEU A 368 -14.28 12.43 33.36
C LEU A 368 -13.56 13.54 34.11
N ASP A 369 -12.37 13.86 33.68
CA ASP A 369 -11.61 15.05 34.08
C ASP A 369 -11.15 15.76 32.80
N ASN A 370 -11.73 16.92 32.48
CA ASN A 370 -11.31 17.69 31.32
C ASN A 370 -11.00 19.13 31.71
N LYS A 371 -9.87 19.61 31.21
CA LYS A 371 -9.34 20.95 31.49
C LYS A 371 -8.95 21.61 30.18
N CYS A 372 -9.16 22.93 30.13
CA CYS A 372 -8.73 23.74 29.01
C CYS A 372 -8.09 25.03 29.54
N ARG A 373 -6.79 25.15 29.35
CA ARG A 373 -6.02 26.35 29.75
C ARG A 373 -5.59 27.16 28.54
N LYS A 374 -5.61 28.49 28.70
CA LYS A 374 -5.03 29.43 27.74
C LYS A 374 -3.51 29.43 27.94
N GLY A 375 -2.78 29.37 26.85
CA GLY A 375 -1.33 29.49 26.78
C GLY A 375 -0.87 30.88 26.31
N ASN A 376 0.29 30.90 25.65
CA ASN A 376 0.95 32.10 25.18
C ASN A 376 0.37 32.58 23.83
N THR A 377 0.68 33.85 23.49
CA THR A 377 0.45 34.34 22.13
C THR A 377 1.62 33.91 21.25
N VAL A 378 1.30 33.36 20.08
CA VAL A 378 2.25 32.91 19.07
C VAL A 378 2.10 33.82 17.85
N PRO A 379 3.17 34.49 17.40
CA PRO A 379 3.11 35.33 16.22
C PRO A 379 2.88 34.50 14.97
N GLY A 380 2.04 34.97 14.06
CA GLY A 380 1.82 34.44 12.73
C GLY A 380 2.10 35.49 11.67
N GLU A 381 2.18 35.11 10.41
CA GLU A 381 2.52 36.03 9.30
C GLU A 381 1.51 37.14 9.07
N LEU A 382 0.22 36.86 9.27
CA LEU A 382 -0.88 37.84 9.04
C LEU A 382 -1.54 38.32 10.33
N TYR A 383 -1.58 37.47 11.35
CA TYR A 383 -2.18 37.76 12.65
C TYR A 383 -1.65 36.81 13.72
N ASN A 384 -1.74 37.21 14.98
CA ASN A 384 -1.29 36.39 16.09
C ASN A 384 -2.32 35.30 16.43
N PHE A 385 -1.82 34.23 17.03
CA PHE A 385 -2.62 33.13 17.58
C PHE A 385 -2.44 33.07 19.10
N ILE A 386 -3.47 32.57 19.76
CA ILE A 386 -3.41 32.20 21.17
C ILE A 386 -3.41 30.69 21.27
N GLU A 387 -2.51 30.13 22.04
CA GLU A 387 -2.52 28.71 22.35
C GLU A 387 -3.60 28.37 23.35
N PHE A 388 -4.28 27.26 23.11
CA PHE A 388 -5.11 26.58 24.10
C PHE A 388 -4.62 25.14 24.23
N PHE A 389 -4.48 24.71 25.49
CA PHE A 389 -4.09 23.34 25.82
C PHE A 389 -5.25 22.64 26.50
N SER A 390 -5.69 21.52 25.90
CA SER A 390 -6.78 20.72 26.44
C SER A 390 -6.26 19.40 26.95
N THR A 391 -6.70 18.99 28.14
CA THR A 391 -6.43 17.67 28.72
C THR A 391 -7.75 16.96 28.95
N LEU A 392 -7.74 15.64 28.80
CA LEU A 392 -8.87 14.77 29.06
C LEU A 392 -8.39 13.50 29.75
N GLY A 393 -8.95 13.17 30.90
CA GLY A 393 -8.85 11.88 31.56
C GLY A 393 -10.21 11.18 31.56
N ILE A 394 -10.25 9.92 31.18
CA ILE A 394 -11.42 9.07 31.27
C ILE A 394 -11.03 7.81 32.04
N LYS A 395 -11.65 7.61 33.21
CA LYS A 395 -11.47 6.41 34.02
C LYS A 395 -12.78 5.64 34.06
N ILE A 396 -12.75 4.37 33.71
CA ILE A 396 -13.91 3.47 33.78
C ILE A 396 -13.64 2.40 34.85
N GLU A 397 -14.55 2.28 35.78
CA GLU A 397 -14.47 1.38 36.92
C GLU A 397 -15.72 0.48 37.01
N ASN A 398 -15.52 -0.77 37.40
CA ASN A 398 -16.61 -1.61 37.81
C ASN A 398 -17.22 -1.04 39.12
N ASN A 399 -18.50 -0.68 39.08
CA ASN A 399 -19.16 -0.02 40.22
C ASN A 399 -19.26 -0.92 41.47
N ARG A 400 -19.25 -2.25 41.31
CA ARG A 400 -19.37 -3.21 42.41
C ARG A 400 -18.02 -3.54 43.05
N THR A 401 -16.98 -3.68 42.21
CA THR A 401 -15.67 -4.16 42.69
C THR A 401 -14.64 -3.04 42.84
N GLY A 402 -14.88 -1.87 42.26
CA GLY A 402 -13.91 -0.78 42.18
C GLY A 402 -12.74 -1.06 41.22
N GLN A 403 -12.76 -2.18 40.48
CA GLN A 403 -11.72 -2.52 39.53
C GLN A 403 -11.70 -1.50 38.39
N ILE A 404 -10.50 -1.00 38.04
CA ILE A 404 -10.31 -0.12 36.88
C ILE A 404 -10.34 -0.99 35.64
N LEU A 405 -11.28 -0.71 34.74
CA LEU A 405 -11.48 -1.39 33.47
C LEU A 405 -10.74 -0.66 32.32
N LEU A 406 -10.68 0.67 32.42
CA LEU A 406 -9.99 1.50 31.44
C LEU A 406 -9.48 2.78 32.11
N ASN A 407 -8.28 3.18 31.76
CA ASN A 407 -7.73 4.51 32.05
C ASN A 407 -7.19 5.09 30.76
N TYR A 408 -7.87 6.11 30.21
CA TYR A 408 -7.54 6.76 28.97
C TYR A 408 -7.26 8.23 29.20
N SER A 409 -6.23 8.78 28.59
CA SER A 409 -5.91 10.21 28.69
C SER A 409 -5.42 10.80 27.37
N ILE A 410 -5.80 12.06 27.17
CA ILE A 410 -5.21 12.95 26.17
C ILE A 410 -4.56 14.09 26.95
N ASN A 411 -3.25 14.23 26.80
CA ASN A 411 -2.50 15.26 27.51
C ASN A 411 -2.12 16.38 26.57
N ASP A 412 -2.35 17.62 27.03
CA ASP A 412 -1.91 18.88 26.40
C ASP A 412 -2.14 18.94 24.87
N GLU A 413 -3.36 18.62 24.43
CA GLU A 413 -3.76 18.82 23.02
C GLU A 413 -3.72 20.32 22.71
N ARG A 414 -2.76 20.70 21.87
CA ARG A 414 -2.50 22.10 21.51
C ARG A 414 -3.39 22.54 20.36
N THR A 415 -4.13 23.64 20.55
CA THR A 415 -4.93 24.28 19.50
C THR A 415 -4.51 25.75 19.35
N LEU A 416 -4.24 26.17 18.13
CA LEU A 416 -3.95 27.58 17.80
C LEU A 416 -5.27 28.27 17.41
N VAL A 417 -5.60 29.34 18.11
CA VAL A 417 -6.82 30.11 17.93
C VAL A 417 -6.46 31.54 17.55
N PRO A 418 -7.04 32.12 16.48
CA PRO A 418 -6.79 33.52 16.14
C PRO A 418 -7.05 34.46 17.32
N GLU A 419 -6.15 35.44 17.56
CA GLU A 419 -6.21 36.35 18.71
C GLU A 419 -7.49 37.17 18.78
N ASN A 420 -8.14 37.43 17.64
CA ASN A 420 -9.42 38.15 17.56
C ASN A 420 -10.63 37.35 18.09
N LYS A 421 -10.46 36.10 18.52
CA LYS A 421 -11.52 35.30 19.10
C LYS A 421 -11.60 35.49 20.61
N SER A 422 -12.85 35.49 21.15
CA SER A 422 -13.05 35.54 22.60
C SER A 422 -12.48 34.24 23.26
N ALA A 423 -12.21 34.32 24.57
CA ALA A 423 -11.76 33.16 25.34
C ALA A 423 -12.74 31.97 25.26
N SER A 424 -14.05 32.25 25.24
CA SER A 424 -15.08 31.22 25.07
C SER A 424 -15.04 30.58 23.69
N GLN A 425 -14.85 31.37 22.62
CA GLN A 425 -14.66 30.84 21.26
C GLN A 425 -13.40 30.01 21.14
N GLY A 426 -12.30 30.44 21.82
CA GLY A 426 -11.05 29.71 21.88
C GLY A 426 -11.21 28.34 22.54
N LYS A 427 -11.88 28.29 23.70
CA LYS A 427 -12.22 27.01 24.37
C LYS A 427 -13.07 26.09 23.48
N ASN A 428 -14.03 26.65 22.75
CA ASN A 428 -14.89 25.86 21.84
C ASN A 428 -14.11 25.30 20.65
N MET A 429 -13.12 26.02 20.12
CA MET A 429 -12.23 25.53 19.07
C MET A 429 -11.34 24.39 19.59
N ALA A 430 -10.73 24.58 20.75
CA ALA A 430 -9.93 23.55 21.41
C ALA A 430 -10.77 22.29 21.73
N ALA A 431 -12.01 22.47 22.16
CA ALA A 431 -12.96 21.38 22.37
C ALA A 431 -13.22 20.55 21.11
N ARG A 432 -13.35 21.19 19.95
CA ARG A 432 -13.59 20.50 18.68
C ARG A 432 -12.41 19.58 18.31
N GLU A 433 -11.19 20.05 18.48
CA GLU A 433 -9.99 19.24 18.19
C GLU A 433 -9.88 18.06 19.18
N LEU A 434 -10.10 18.30 20.46
CA LEU A 434 -10.14 17.25 21.46
C LEU A 434 -11.22 16.19 21.14
N ILE A 435 -12.42 16.62 20.74
CA ILE A 435 -13.52 15.73 20.36
C ILE A 435 -13.20 14.92 19.09
N LYS A 436 -12.55 15.51 18.09
CA LYS A 436 -12.11 14.76 16.89
C LYS A 436 -11.18 13.62 17.29
N ARG A 437 -10.22 13.90 18.16
CA ARG A 437 -9.28 12.89 18.65
C ARG A 437 -10.00 11.82 19.48
N LEU A 438 -10.87 12.24 20.39
CA LEU A 438 -11.69 11.34 21.21
C LEU A 438 -12.51 10.37 20.34
N ASN A 439 -13.22 10.86 19.33
CA ASN A 439 -14.01 10.02 18.41
C ASN A 439 -13.14 8.98 17.67
N ARG A 440 -11.91 9.34 17.32
CA ARG A 440 -10.99 8.44 16.62
C ARG A 440 -10.37 7.37 17.52
N GLU A 441 -10.00 7.75 18.75
CA GLU A 441 -9.17 6.92 19.62
C GLU A 441 -10.01 6.17 20.69
N PHE A 442 -10.95 6.85 21.35
CA PHE A 442 -11.67 6.29 22.48
C PHE A 442 -12.53 5.08 22.10
N ALA A 443 -13.13 5.08 20.90
CA ALA A 443 -13.89 3.92 20.42
C ALA A 443 -13.03 2.66 20.32
N ARG A 444 -11.73 2.79 20.00
CA ARG A 444 -10.78 1.66 19.99
C ARG A 444 -10.44 1.19 21.40
N GLU A 445 -10.30 2.11 22.34
CA GLU A 445 -10.02 1.78 23.74
C GLU A 445 -11.21 1.10 24.40
N LEU A 446 -12.44 1.52 24.10
CA LEU A 446 -13.65 0.83 24.58
C LEU A 446 -13.73 -0.63 24.15
N LYS A 447 -13.19 -0.96 22.96
CA LYS A 447 -13.17 -2.35 22.47
C LYS A 447 -12.28 -3.27 23.31
N LYS A 448 -11.33 -2.75 24.07
CA LYS A 448 -10.42 -3.52 24.91
C LYS A 448 -10.98 -3.84 26.29
N ILE A 449 -12.12 -3.26 26.67
CA ILE A 449 -12.72 -3.47 27.97
C ILE A 449 -13.26 -4.91 28.05
N THR A 450 -12.81 -5.66 29.06
CA THR A 450 -13.43 -6.91 29.48
C THR A 450 -14.15 -6.68 30.80
N PHE A 451 -15.41 -7.08 30.89
CA PHE A 451 -16.25 -6.82 32.04
C PHE A 451 -17.13 -8.03 32.37
N ASP A 452 -17.01 -8.56 33.59
CA ASP A 452 -17.87 -9.60 34.10
C ASP A 452 -18.86 -8.98 35.11
N ARG A 453 -20.15 -9.09 34.83
CA ARG A 453 -21.22 -8.65 35.73
C ARG A 453 -21.24 -9.43 37.05
N THR A 454 -20.72 -10.67 37.09
CA THR A 454 -20.68 -11.49 38.31
C THR A 454 -19.60 -11.03 39.27
N GLY A 455 -18.76 -10.11 38.90
CA GLY A 455 -17.65 -9.59 39.72
C GLY A 455 -16.45 -10.54 39.81
N LYS A 456 -16.43 -11.66 39.09
CA LYS A 456 -15.25 -12.51 38.95
C LYS A 456 -14.25 -11.84 38.01
N ILE A 457 -13.02 -11.70 38.46
CA ILE A 457 -11.92 -11.21 37.62
C ILE A 457 -11.65 -12.26 36.56
N PRO A 458 -11.70 -11.95 35.23
CA PRO A 458 -11.24 -12.89 34.25
C PRO A 458 -9.76 -13.18 34.47
N GLU A 459 -9.40 -14.46 34.63
CA GLU A 459 -7.97 -14.85 34.66
C GLU A 459 -7.34 -14.41 33.32
N ARG A 460 -6.30 -13.57 33.41
CA ARG A 460 -5.50 -13.21 32.25
C ARG A 460 -4.72 -14.46 31.81
N GLN A 461 -5.11 -15.04 30.68
CA GLN A 461 -4.26 -15.97 29.95
C GLN A 461 -3.26 -15.23 29.09
#